data_ae186c3c19b4ef507dc4e6fc73db7c0d
#
_entry.id   ae186c3c19b4ef507dc4e6fc73db7c0d
#
_cell.length_a   1.000
_cell.length_b   1.000
_cell.length_c   1.000
_cell.angle_alpha   90.00
_cell.angle_beta   90.00
_cell.angle_gamma   90.00
#
_symmetry.space_group_name_H-M   'P 1'
#
loop_
_entity.id
_entity.type
_entity.pdbx_description
1 polymer ?
#
loop_
_entity_poly.entity_id
_entity_poly.type
_entity_poly.pdbx_seq_one_letter_code
_entity_poly.pdbx_strand_id
1 'polypeptide(L)'
;MFTPARYEWILLLRDRWITILFILFFCVTLFAVLNGQEKVIERKTSITKVKEEAQLAELKYANDIDSLSRGLKTAPEPWLDPRSLSVYGQRAGRVVAMDAQPLALISTGQSDLYTHTVKPKLYGEANALGFSELSNPVQLMFGSFDLAFVCIYLLPLLVLAFSYNLLSADKESGVLRLTISQPISLYKWLFGKLVVRFVVLAAIIVTSIVISLLFADAAIGGEVGKLLLLVLAYTFFWFSVAFLVNLFGASSGTNAIALVSVWVVLVLLIPSFISQSATTLYQVP
;
A
#
# COMPACT_ATOMS: atom_id res chain seq x y z
N MET A 1 15.14 -16.67 34.34
CA MET A 1 14.99 -15.52 33.43
C MET A 1 13.65 -15.51 32.65
N PHE A 2 12.87 -16.59 32.67
CA PHE A 2 11.69 -16.78 31.82
C PHE A 2 10.32 -16.60 32.48
N THR A 3 10.25 -16.38 33.79
CA THR A 3 8.95 -16.35 34.52
C THR A 3 8.05 -15.16 34.16
N PRO A 4 8.54 -13.90 34.11
CA PRO A 4 7.66 -12.75 33.76
C PRO A 4 7.19 -12.79 32.30
N ALA A 5 8.06 -13.16 31.35
CA ALA A 5 7.73 -13.28 29.94
C ALA A 5 6.69 -14.39 29.68
N ARG A 6 6.82 -15.55 30.37
CA ARG A 6 5.85 -16.66 30.27
C ARG A 6 4.48 -16.23 30.80
N TYR A 7 4.45 -15.49 31.88
CA TYR A 7 3.20 -14.99 32.47
C TYR A 7 2.50 -14.01 31.52
N GLU A 8 3.24 -13.04 30.98
CA GLU A 8 2.71 -12.09 29.99
C GLU A 8 2.16 -12.80 28.74
N TRP A 9 2.88 -13.83 28.25
CA TRP A 9 2.42 -14.64 27.12
C TRP A 9 1.07 -15.32 27.38
N ILE A 10 0.91 -15.91 28.57
CA ILE A 10 -0.36 -16.55 28.96
C ILE A 10 -1.49 -15.52 29.09
N LEU A 11 -1.21 -14.36 29.66
CA LEU A 11 -2.19 -13.28 29.76
C LEU A 11 -2.66 -12.82 28.38
N LEU A 12 -1.73 -12.59 27.46
CA LEU A 12 -2.06 -12.14 26.10
C LEU A 12 -2.90 -13.18 25.34
N LEU A 13 -2.58 -14.47 25.46
CA LEU A 13 -3.34 -15.54 24.81
C LEU A 13 -4.76 -15.72 25.36
N ARG A 14 -5.00 -15.31 26.61
CA ARG A 14 -6.33 -15.36 27.25
C ARG A 14 -7.16 -14.11 26.99
N ASP A 15 -6.54 -13.05 26.50
CA ASP A 15 -7.23 -11.80 26.23
C ASP A 15 -7.98 -11.88 24.90
N ARG A 16 -9.31 -11.89 24.97
CA ARG A 16 -10.18 -11.92 23.78
C ARG A 16 -10.00 -10.70 22.86
N TRP A 17 -9.57 -9.56 23.42
CA TRP A 17 -9.33 -8.36 22.64
C TRP A 17 -8.22 -8.55 21.60
N ILE A 18 -7.19 -9.32 21.92
CA ILE A 18 -6.10 -9.61 20.98
C ILE A 18 -6.60 -10.43 19.80
N THR A 19 -7.47 -11.41 20.07
CA THR A 19 -8.09 -12.21 18.99
C THR A 19 -8.98 -11.33 18.10
N ILE A 20 -9.74 -10.43 18.67
CA ILE A 20 -10.60 -9.50 17.92
C ILE A 20 -9.74 -8.57 17.07
N LEU A 21 -8.68 -7.99 17.63
CA LEU A 21 -7.74 -7.13 16.89
C LEU A 21 -7.04 -7.87 15.75
N PHE A 22 -6.65 -9.13 15.99
CA PHE A 22 -6.07 -9.97 14.93
C PHE A 22 -7.04 -10.20 13.78
N ILE A 23 -8.26 -10.64 14.08
CA ILE A 23 -9.29 -10.90 13.07
C ILE A 23 -9.62 -9.62 12.29
N LEU A 24 -9.81 -8.50 13.00
CA LEU A 24 -10.09 -7.21 12.37
C LEU A 24 -8.96 -6.81 11.41
N PHE A 25 -7.71 -6.84 11.88
CA PHE A 25 -6.56 -6.45 11.08
C PHE A 25 -6.35 -7.39 9.90
N PHE A 26 -6.55 -8.70 10.11
CA PHE A 26 -6.49 -9.70 9.03
C PHE A 26 -7.56 -9.44 7.96
N CYS A 27 -8.81 -9.21 8.34
CA CYS A 27 -9.88 -8.91 7.37
C CYS A 27 -9.58 -7.64 6.57
N VAL A 28 -9.08 -6.60 7.24
CA VAL A 28 -8.74 -5.33 6.59
C VAL A 28 -7.54 -5.49 5.64
N THR A 29 -6.50 -6.22 6.04
CA THR A 29 -5.34 -6.50 5.17
C THR A 29 -5.72 -7.37 3.98
N LEU A 30 -6.54 -8.40 4.20
CA LEU A 30 -7.02 -9.27 3.14
C LEU A 30 -7.84 -8.48 2.11
N PHE A 31 -8.79 -7.66 2.57
CA PHE A 31 -9.58 -6.80 1.70
C PHE A 31 -8.71 -5.85 0.88
N ALA A 32 -7.73 -5.19 1.52
CA ALA A 32 -6.83 -4.26 0.87
C ALA A 32 -5.95 -4.92 -0.21
N VAL A 33 -5.45 -6.12 0.07
CA VAL A 33 -4.63 -6.89 -0.88
C VAL A 33 -5.47 -7.38 -2.06
N LEU A 34 -6.69 -7.87 -1.83
CA LEU A 34 -7.60 -8.30 -2.90
C LEU A 34 -8.04 -7.13 -3.79
N ASN A 35 -8.34 -5.98 -3.20
CA ASN A 35 -8.64 -4.76 -3.95
C ASN A 35 -7.45 -4.31 -4.82
N GLY A 36 -6.23 -4.34 -4.27
CA GLY A 36 -5.02 -4.05 -5.04
C GLY A 36 -4.78 -5.05 -6.18
N GLN A 37 -5.07 -6.33 -5.96
CA GLN A 37 -4.99 -7.37 -7.01
C GLN A 37 -5.98 -7.12 -8.14
N GLU A 38 -7.22 -6.78 -7.83
CA GLU A 38 -8.25 -6.45 -8.83
C GLU A 38 -7.78 -5.32 -9.74
N LYS A 39 -7.23 -4.24 -9.18
CA LYS A 39 -6.66 -3.11 -9.93
C LYS A 39 -5.51 -3.53 -10.86
N VAL A 40 -4.63 -4.41 -10.39
CA VAL A 40 -3.54 -4.96 -11.24
C VAL A 40 -4.09 -5.80 -12.39
N ILE A 41 -5.14 -6.59 -12.16
CA ILE A 41 -5.79 -7.40 -13.21
C ILE A 41 -6.47 -6.49 -14.23
N GLU A 42 -7.23 -5.49 -13.80
CA GLU A 42 -7.85 -4.48 -14.67
C GLU A 42 -6.81 -3.81 -15.57
N ARG A 43 -5.69 -3.37 -14.98
CA ARG A 43 -4.57 -2.78 -15.72
C ARG A 43 -3.99 -3.72 -16.76
N LYS A 44 -3.71 -4.98 -16.40
CA LYS A 44 -3.20 -5.99 -17.34
C LYS A 44 -4.17 -6.23 -18.48
N THR A 45 -5.46 -6.34 -18.19
CA THR A 45 -6.52 -6.55 -19.19
C THR A 45 -6.61 -5.37 -20.15
N SER A 46 -6.58 -4.15 -19.64
CA SER A 46 -6.57 -2.92 -20.44
C SER A 46 -5.36 -2.86 -21.37
N ILE A 47 -4.15 -3.14 -20.86
CA ILE A 47 -2.92 -3.17 -21.65
C ILE A 47 -3.01 -4.23 -22.76
N THR A 48 -3.49 -5.43 -22.44
CA THR A 48 -3.63 -6.53 -23.40
C THR A 48 -4.59 -6.14 -24.53
N LYS A 49 -5.76 -5.59 -24.16
CA LYS A 49 -6.75 -5.13 -25.13
C LYS A 49 -6.18 -4.07 -26.10
N VAL A 50 -5.47 -3.07 -25.55
CA VAL A 50 -4.85 -2.02 -26.40
C VAL A 50 -3.76 -2.60 -27.31
N LYS A 51 -2.96 -3.56 -26.83
CA LYS A 51 -1.96 -4.27 -27.64
C LYS A 51 -2.61 -5.08 -28.77
N GLU A 52 -3.68 -5.82 -28.49
CA GLU A 52 -4.43 -6.59 -29.47
C GLU A 52 -5.07 -5.70 -30.55
N GLU A 53 -5.72 -4.60 -30.14
CA GLU A 53 -6.28 -3.62 -31.06
C GLU A 53 -5.20 -3.01 -31.98
N ALA A 54 -4.03 -2.73 -31.44
CA ALA A 54 -2.91 -2.21 -32.21
C ALA A 54 -2.39 -3.25 -33.23
N GLN A 55 -2.28 -4.52 -32.85
CA GLN A 55 -1.88 -5.61 -33.74
C GLN A 55 -2.90 -5.83 -34.87
N LEU A 56 -4.19 -5.83 -34.56
CA LEU A 56 -5.24 -5.93 -35.55
C LEU A 56 -5.22 -4.75 -36.54
N ALA A 57 -4.97 -3.53 -36.04
CA ALA A 57 -4.82 -2.35 -36.88
C ALA A 57 -3.60 -2.46 -37.80
N GLU A 58 -2.47 -2.97 -37.33
CA GLU A 58 -1.25 -3.19 -38.12
C GLU A 58 -1.48 -4.24 -39.22
N LEU A 59 -2.12 -5.37 -38.90
CA LEU A 59 -2.50 -6.41 -39.84
C LEU A 59 -3.45 -5.88 -40.93
N LYS A 60 -4.47 -5.14 -40.54
CA LYS A 60 -5.39 -4.49 -41.50
C LYS A 60 -4.65 -3.52 -42.41
N TYR A 61 -3.72 -2.76 -41.86
CA TYR A 61 -2.91 -1.81 -42.59
C TYR A 61 -2.00 -2.51 -43.61
N ALA A 62 -1.33 -3.60 -43.22
CA ALA A 62 -0.52 -4.43 -44.12
C ALA A 62 -1.35 -5.02 -45.27
N ASN A 63 -2.55 -5.51 -44.97
CA ASN A 63 -3.46 -6.04 -46.00
C ASN A 63 -3.96 -4.94 -46.97
N ASP A 64 -4.19 -3.73 -46.49
CA ASP A 64 -4.55 -2.59 -47.34
C ASP A 64 -3.42 -2.22 -48.30
N ILE A 65 -2.17 -2.19 -47.81
CA ILE A 65 -0.98 -1.96 -48.65
C ILE A 65 -0.84 -3.04 -49.71
N ASP A 66 -0.96 -4.32 -49.34
CA ASP A 66 -0.87 -5.44 -50.28
C ASP A 66 -1.97 -5.38 -51.37
N SER A 67 -3.21 -5.09 -50.94
CA SER A 67 -4.36 -4.93 -51.86
C SER A 67 -4.16 -3.78 -52.86
N LEU A 68 -3.61 -2.66 -52.40
CA LEU A 68 -3.27 -1.52 -53.27
C LEU A 68 -2.11 -1.81 -54.19
N SER A 69 -1.09 -2.54 -53.74
CA SER A 69 0.08 -2.92 -54.57
C SER A 69 -0.30 -3.89 -55.68
N ARG A 70 -1.27 -4.75 -55.47
CA ARG A 70 -1.83 -5.70 -56.45
C ARG A 70 -2.89 -5.09 -57.36
N GLY A 71 -3.24 -3.80 -57.18
CA GLY A 71 -4.28 -3.18 -57.98
C GLY A 71 -5.71 -3.61 -57.70
N LEU A 72 -5.93 -4.32 -56.56
CA LEU A 72 -7.24 -4.81 -56.15
C LEU A 72 -8.14 -3.70 -55.53
N LYS A 73 -7.53 -2.60 -55.11
CA LYS A 73 -8.22 -1.40 -54.60
C LYS A 73 -7.76 -0.17 -55.36
N THR A 74 -8.65 0.78 -55.54
CA THR A 74 -8.31 2.10 -56.10
C THR A 74 -7.46 2.89 -55.11
N ALA A 75 -6.43 3.55 -55.58
CA ALA A 75 -5.56 4.38 -54.71
C ALA A 75 -6.40 5.49 -54.03
N PRO A 76 -6.34 5.60 -52.71
CA PRO A 76 -7.01 6.67 -51.99
C PRO A 76 -6.30 8.00 -52.21
N GLU A 77 -6.91 9.09 -51.74
CA GLU A 77 -6.28 10.40 -51.75
C GLU A 77 -4.92 10.40 -51.03
N PRO A 78 -3.93 11.22 -51.50
CA PRO A 78 -2.55 11.14 -51.01
C PRO A 78 -2.36 11.19 -49.51
N TRP A 79 -3.24 11.93 -48.77
CA TRP A 79 -3.21 11.99 -47.27
C TRP A 79 -3.86 10.81 -46.58
N LEU A 80 -4.47 9.89 -47.30
CA LEU A 80 -5.06 8.65 -46.84
C LEU A 80 -4.29 7.42 -47.31
N ASP A 81 -3.30 7.60 -48.21
CA ASP A 81 -2.55 6.51 -48.82
C ASP A 81 -1.70 5.77 -47.77
N PRO A 82 -1.99 4.50 -47.48
CA PRO A 82 -1.25 3.73 -46.48
C PRO A 82 0.21 3.47 -46.86
N ARG A 83 0.62 3.67 -48.12
CA ARG A 83 2.01 3.57 -48.55
C ARG A 83 2.86 4.76 -48.13
N SER A 84 2.22 5.87 -47.68
CA SER A 84 2.92 7.04 -47.19
C SER A 84 3.39 6.81 -45.73
N LEU A 85 4.69 7.08 -45.46
CA LEU A 85 5.30 6.97 -44.14
C LEU A 85 4.61 7.87 -43.09
N SER A 86 4.09 9.02 -43.52
CA SER A 86 3.38 9.93 -42.64
C SER A 86 2.03 9.36 -42.19
N VAL A 87 1.30 8.71 -43.07
CA VAL A 87 0.05 8.03 -42.79
C VAL A 87 0.28 6.80 -41.92
N TYR A 88 1.32 6.03 -42.20
CA TYR A 88 1.76 4.89 -41.39
C TYR A 88 2.09 5.35 -39.96
N GLY A 89 2.93 6.35 -39.79
CA GLY A 89 3.34 6.84 -38.47
C GLY A 89 2.20 7.47 -37.66
N GLN A 90 1.08 7.86 -38.28
CA GLN A 90 -0.12 8.35 -37.61
C GLN A 90 -1.11 7.23 -37.21
N ARG A 91 -1.22 6.16 -38.04
CA ARG A 91 -2.30 5.16 -37.90
C ARG A 91 -1.83 3.79 -37.38
N ALA A 92 -0.63 3.37 -37.72
CA ALA A 92 -0.10 2.03 -37.42
C ALA A 92 1.04 2.05 -36.39
N GLY A 93 1.09 3.04 -35.51
CA GLY A 93 2.14 3.14 -34.48
C GLY A 93 2.07 2.00 -33.46
N ARG A 94 3.26 1.51 -33.07
CA ARG A 94 3.39 0.52 -32.00
C ARG A 94 2.93 1.07 -30.65
N VAL A 95 2.27 0.23 -29.83
CA VAL A 95 1.91 0.56 -28.46
C VAL A 95 3.08 0.24 -27.55
N VAL A 96 3.53 1.24 -26.81
CA VAL A 96 4.45 1.06 -25.67
C VAL A 96 3.60 0.96 -24.41
N ALA A 97 3.79 -0.10 -23.65
CA ALA A 97 3.03 -0.33 -22.41
C ALA A 97 4.00 -0.50 -21.25
N MET A 98 3.59 0.02 -20.09
CA MET A 98 4.27 -0.18 -18.81
C MET A 98 3.55 -1.28 -18.03
N ASP A 99 4.08 -2.49 -18.08
CA ASP A 99 3.53 -3.64 -17.39
C ASP A 99 3.57 -3.44 -15.86
N ALA A 100 2.61 -4.03 -15.15
CA ALA A 100 2.58 -3.95 -13.69
C ALA A 100 3.74 -4.70 -13.06
N GLN A 101 4.41 -4.07 -12.10
CA GLN A 101 5.46 -4.69 -11.30
C GLN A 101 4.88 -5.83 -10.43
N PRO A 102 5.69 -6.84 -10.01
CA PRO A 102 5.20 -7.99 -9.24
C PRO A 102 4.44 -7.64 -7.95
N LEU A 103 4.82 -6.55 -7.28
CA LEU A 103 4.19 -6.08 -6.05
C LEU A 103 3.32 -4.82 -6.24
N ALA A 104 2.89 -4.50 -7.46
CA ALA A 104 2.02 -3.36 -7.74
C ALA A 104 0.67 -3.44 -6.97
N LEU A 105 0.26 -4.64 -6.57
CA LEU A 105 -0.94 -4.86 -5.74
C LEU A 105 -0.82 -4.28 -4.32
N ILE A 106 0.40 -4.05 -3.83
CA ILE A 106 0.63 -3.50 -2.47
C ILE A 106 0.31 -2.02 -2.43
N SER A 107 0.68 -1.30 -3.50
CA SER A 107 0.44 0.12 -3.62
C SER A 107 0.06 0.43 -5.07
N THR A 108 -1.23 0.62 -5.30
CA THR A 108 -1.75 1.11 -6.57
C THR A 108 -1.59 2.63 -6.67
N GLY A 109 -1.67 3.32 -5.52
CA GLY A 109 -1.39 4.74 -5.40
C GLY A 109 -2.16 5.59 -6.42
N GLN A 110 -1.43 6.49 -7.09
CA GLN A 110 -1.96 7.35 -8.16
C GLN A 110 -1.79 6.72 -9.55
N SER A 111 -1.46 5.43 -9.66
CA SER A 111 -1.23 4.82 -10.97
C SER A 111 -2.49 4.80 -11.84
N ASP A 112 -3.68 4.82 -11.23
CA ASP A 112 -4.96 4.90 -11.95
C ASP A 112 -5.19 6.27 -12.62
N LEU A 113 -4.38 7.29 -12.29
CA LEU A 113 -4.41 8.61 -12.91
C LEU A 113 -3.64 8.70 -14.21
N TYR A 114 -2.70 7.78 -14.44
CA TYR A 114 -1.80 7.83 -15.57
C TYR A 114 -2.12 6.71 -16.55
N THR A 115 -2.04 7.04 -17.83
CA THR A 115 -2.16 6.04 -18.89
C THR A 115 -0.97 5.09 -18.84
N HIS A 116 -1.26 3.79 -18.80
CA HIS A 116 -0.23 2.73 -18.81
C HIS A 116 0.23 2.35 -20.20
N THR A 117 -0.40 2.93 -21.23
CA THR A 117 -0.10 2.68 -22.64
C THR A 117 0.07 4.00 -23.36
N VAL A 118 1.12 4.08 -24.16
CA VAL A 118 1.38 5.23 -25.04
C VAL A 118 1.45 4.71 -26.47
N LYS A 119 0.71 5.37 -27.36
CA LYS A 119 0.76 5.12 -28.78
C LYS A 119 1.49 6.30 -29.44
N PRO A 120 2.83 6.20 -29.69
CA PRO A 120 3.57 7.28 -30.30
C PRO A 120 2.99 7.59 -31.67
N LYS A 121 2.73 8.86 -31.96
CA LYS A 121 2.27 9.35 -33.26
C LYS A 121 3.33 10.29 -33.86
N LEU A 122 3.39 10.35 -35.18
CA LEU A 122 4.38 11.18 -35.86
C LEU A 122 4.12 12.68 -35.64
N TYR A 123 2.86 13.07 -35.46
CA TYR A 123 2.43 14.47 -35.22
C TYR A 123 1.43 14.50 -34.09
N GLY A 124 1.56 15.49 -33.19
CA GLY A 124 0.61 15.80 -32.14
C GLY A 124 0.95 15.19 -30.76
N GLU A 125 1.63 15.94 -29.92
CA GLU A 125 1.98 15.53 -28.54
C GLU A 125 0.74 15.27 -27.67
N ALA A 126 -0.31 16.05 -27.83
CA ALA A 126 -1.54 15.96 -27.02
C ALA A 126 -2.30 14.63 -27.19
N ASN A 127 -2.08 13.91 -28.29
CA ASN A 127 -2.77 12.64 -28.57
C ASN A 127 -1.95 11.39 -28.18
N ALA A 128 -0.72 11.56 -27.70
CA ALA A 128 0.11 10.44 -27.22
C ALA A 128 -0.39 9.91 -25.87
N LEU A 129 -0.94 10.80 -25.02
CA LEU A 129 -1.53 10.47 -23.73
C LEU A 129 -3.04 10.30 -23.92
N GLY A 130 -3.47 9.12 -24.27
CA GLY A 130 -4.90 8.77 -24.27
C GLY A 130 -5.39 8.59 -22.84
N PHE A 131 -6.01 9.59 -22.27
CA PHE A 131 -6.75 9.41 -21.01
C PHE A 131 -8.02 8.61 -21.34
N SER A 132 -7.95 7.30 -21.14
CA SER A 132 -9.06 6.39 -21.47
C SER A 132 -10.10 6.29 -20.36
N GLU A 133 -9.78 6.75 -19.16
CA GLU A 133 -10.69 6.68 -18.00
C GLU A 133 -10.74 8.03 -17.30
N LEU A 134 -11.95 8.57 -17.21
CA LEU A 134 -12.29 9.65 -16.28
C LEU A 134 -12.44 9.00 -14.89
N SER A 135 -11.38 8.90 -14.14
CA SER A 135 -11.44 8.45 -12.77
C SER A 135 -12.29 9.39 -11.94
N ASN A 136 -13.11 8.84 -11.03
CA ASN A 136 -13.95 9.65 -10.15
C ASN A 136 -13.05 10.58 -9.30
N PRO A 137 -13.23 11.92 -9.35
CA PRO A 137 -12.43 12.88 -8.59
C PRO A 137 -12.40 12.59 -7.08
N VAL A 138 -13.47 12.02 -6.53
CA VAL A 138 -13.56 11.62 -5.12
C VAL A 138 -12.61 10.45 -4.82
N GLN A 139 -12.53 9.48 -5.71
CA GLN A 139 -11.61 8.34 -5.57
C GLN A 139 -10.15 8.81 -5.66
N LEU A 140 -9.88 9.84 -6.45
CA LEU A 140 -8.57 10.47 -6.55
C LEU A 140 -8.14 11.19 -5.28
N MET A 141 -9.08 11.82 -4.57
CA MET A 141 -8.80 12.53 -3.31
C MET A 141 -8.43 11.59 -2.17
N PHE A 142 -9.08 10.42 -2.07
CA PHE A 142 -8.86 9.47 -0.97
C PHE A 142 -7.81 8.41 -1.28
N GLY A 143 -7.36 8.30 -2.53
CA GLY A 143 -6.49 7.22 -2.99
C GLY A 143 -7.20 5.86 -3.04
N SER A 144 -6.49 4.83 -3.46
CA SER A 144 -6.99 3.46 -3.42
C SER A 144 -6.81 2.87 -2.02
N PHE A 145 -7.81 2.09 -1.56
CA PHE A 145 -7.69 1.34 -0.33
C PHE A 145 -6.86 0.07 -0.60
N ASP A 146 -5.55 0.21 -0.48
CA ASP A 146 -4.55 -0.82 -0.73
C ASP A 146 -3.77 -1.20 0.54
N LEU A 147 -2.84 -2.15 0.43
CA LEU A 147 -2.04 -2.58 1.58
C LEU A 147 -1.14 -1.44 2.10
N ALA A 148 -0.68 -0.53 1.24
CA ALA A 148 0.11 0.62 1.67
C ALA A 148 -0.74 1.55 2.55
N PHE A 149 -2.00 1.79 2.19
CA PHE A 149 -2.94 2.53 3.04
C PHE A 149 -3.10 1.89 4.42
N VAL A 150 -3.30 0.57 4.47
CA VAL A 150 -3.42 -0.16 5.74
C VAL A 150 -2.14 -0.04 6.57
N CYS A 151 -0.97 -0.21 5.95
CA CYS A 151 0.30 -0.11 6.67
C CYS A 151 0.59 1.31 7.18
N ILE A 152 0.27 2.35 6.41
CA ILE A 152 0.59 3.73 6.80
C ILE A 152 -0.39 4.27 7.84
N TYR A 153 -1.69 4.05 7.66
CA TYR A 153 -2.73 4.67 8.47
C TYR A 153 -3.28 3.76 9.57
N LEU A 154 -3.56 2.50 9.28
CA LEU A 154 -4.27 1.60 10.20
C LEU A 154 -3.34 0.79 11.09
N LEU A 155 -2.17 0.38 10.59
CA LEU A 155 -1.20 -0.36 11.39
C LEU A 155 -0.74 0.43 12.64
N PRO A 156 -0.42 1.73 12.58
CA PRO A 156 -0.13 2.49 13.80
C PRO A 156 -1.26 2.43 14.80
N LEU A 157 -2.51 2.59 14.37
CA LEU A 157 -3.68 2.51 15.27
C LEU A 157 -3.79 1.13 15.95
N LEU A 158 -3.50 0.05 15.22
CA LEU A 158 -3.40 -1.29 15.80
C LEU A 158 -2.32 -1.35 16.88
N VAL A 159 -1.12 -0.82 16.60
CA VAL A 159 0.00 -0.78 17.55
C VAL A 159 -0.39 0.02 18.79
N LEU A 160 -1.04 1.17 18.61
CA LEU A 160 -1.50 2.01 19.72
C LEU A 160 -2.57 1.29 20.55
N ALA A 161 -3.57 0.67 19.91
CA ALA A 161 -4.62 -0.10 20.59
C ALA A 161 -4.06 -1.29 21.38
N PHE A 162 -2.94 -1.86 20.94
CA PHE A 162 -2.27 -2.96 21.63
C PHE A 162 -1.37 -2.49 22.78
N SER A 163 -0.89 -1.25 22.73
CA SER A 163 0.20 -0.78 23.59
C SER A 163 -0.14 0.37 24.53
N TYR A 164 -1.33 1.01 24.41
CA TYR A 164 -1.68 2.20 25.19
C TYR A 164 -1.63 1.98 26.72
N ASN A 165 -1.88 0.76 27.18
CA ASN A 165 -1.95 0.39 28.58
C ASN A 165 -0.75 -0.43 29.08
N LEU A 166 0.36 -0.43 28.35
CA LEU A 166 1.50 -1.33 28.54
C LEU A 166 2.09 -1.26 29.96
N LEU A 167 2.20 -0.08 30.54
CA LEU A 167 2.67 0.14 31.92
C LEU A 167 1.58 0.70 32.83
N SER A 168 0.66 1.48 32.27
CA SER A 168 -0.38 2.16 33.05
C SER A 168 -1.34 1.17 33.69
N ALA A 169 -1.69 0.06 33.02
CA ALA A 169 -2.53 -0.97 33.62
C ALA A 169 -1.92 -1.57 34.90
N ASP A 170 -0.61 -1.78 34.93
CA ASP A 170 0.07 -2.29 36.12
C ASP A 170 0.19 -1.22 37.24
N LYS A 171 0.28 0.06 36.85
CA LYS A 171 0.22 1.18 37.80
C LYS A 171 -1.17 1.28 38.43
N GLU A 172 -2.22 1.23 37.62
CA GLU A 172 -3.62 1.36 38.05
C GLU A 172 -4.08 0.18 38.90
N SER A 173 -3.69 -1.05 38.57
CA SER A 173 -4.02 -2.27 39.32
C SER A 173 -3.17 -2.49 40.57
N GLY A 174 -2.14 -1.66 40.81
CA GLY A 174 -1.20 -1.82 41.92
C GLY A 174 -0.17 -2.94 41.75
N VAL A 175 -0.21 -3.70 40.62
CA VAL A 175 0.74 -4.77 40.34
C VAL A 175 2.16 -4.25 40.29
N LEU A 176 2.38 -3.04 39.79
CA LEU A 176 3.71 -2.44 39.75
C LEU A 176 4.30 -2.27 41.18
N ARG A 177 3.51 -1.87 42.18
CA ARG A 177 3.97 -1.74 43.57
C ARG A 177 4.37 -3.09 44.16
N LEU A 178 3.58 -4.13 43.89
CA LEU A 178 3.90 -5.51 44.29
C LEU A 178 5.17 -6.03 43.60
N THR A 179 5.35 -5.71 42.35
CA THR A 179 6.55 -6.13 41.56
C THR A 179 7.82 -5.46 42.12
N ILE A 180 7.77 -4.19 42.46
CA ILE A 180 8.90 -3.43 43.03
C ILE A 180 9.27 -3.94 44.41
N SER A 181 8.31 -4.43 45.23
CA SER A 181 8.59 -4.98 46.54
C SER A 181 9.21 -6.38 46.54
N GLN A 182 9.25 -7.03 45.37
CA GLN A 182 9.89 -8.34 45.22
C GLN A 182 11.37 -8.21 44.83
N PRO A 183 12.23 -9.17 45.16
CA PRO A 183 13.66 -9.15 44.79
C PRO A 183 13.86 -9.47 43.30
N ILE A 184 13.12 -8.77 42.44
CA ILE A 184 13.16 -8.94 40.98
C ILE A 184 13.74 -7.65 40.35
N SER A 185 14.63 -7.81 39.39
CA SER A 185 15.13 -6.67 38.62
C SER A 185 14.00 -6.08 37.77
N LEU A 186 13.61 -4.85 38.03
CA LEU A 186 12.57 -4.10 37.30
C LEU A 186 12.86 -4.05 35.80
N TYR A 187 14.13 -3.87 35.43
CA TYR A 187 14.55 -3.87 34.01
C TYR A 187 14.29 -5.19 33.32
N LYS A 188 14.59 -6.32 33.98
CA LYS A 188 14.33 -7.65 33.40
C LYS A 188 12.84 -7.94 33.25
N TRP A 189 12.03 -7.49 34.20
CA TRP A 189 10.59 -7.63 34.15
C TRP A 189 10.00 -6.79 33.00
N LEU A 190 10.36 -5.51 32.92
CA LEU A 190 9.89 -4.58 31.90
C LEU A 190 10.33 -5.02 30.50
N PHE A 191 11.61 -5.36 30.33
CA PHE A 191 12.12 -5.82 29.05
C PHE A 191 11.45 -7.12 28.58
N GLY A 192 11.24 -8.07 29.50
CA GLY A 192 10.51 -9.31 29.18
C GLY A 192 9.08 -9.05 28.71
N LYS A 193 8.37 -8.11 29.35
CA LYS A 193 7.02 -7.69 28.96
C LYS A 193 7.01 -7.03 27.57
N LEU A 194 7.93 -6.10 27.33
CA LEU A 194 8.06 -5.40 26.05
C LEU A 194 8.35 -6.36 24.90
N VAL A 195 9.32 -7.26 25.07
CA VAL A 195 9.69 -8.22 24.03
C VAL A 195 8.54 -9.14 23.69
N VAL A 196 7.85 -9.69 24.68
CA VAL A 196 6.70 -10.59 24.44
C VAL A 196 5.60 -9.88 23.69
N ARG A 197 5.22 -8.67 24.11
CA ARG A 197 4.18 -7.90 23.44
C ARG A 197 4.58 -7.53 22.00
N PHE A 198 5.81 -7.09 21.79
CA PHE A 198 6.29 -6.79 20.44
C PHE A 198 6.30 -8.03 19.54
N VAL A 199 6.77 -9.18 20.04
CA VAL A 199 6.80 -10.43 19.26
C VAL A 199 5.39 -10.89 18.88
N VAL A 200 4.43 -10.83 19.81
CA VAL A 200 3.02 -11.16 19.52
C VAL A 200 2.45 -10.24 18.46
N LEU A 201 2.67 -8.93 18.61
CA LEU A 201 2.19 -7.94 17.66
C LEU A 201 2.83 -8.13 16.27
N ALA A 202 4.14 -8.33 16.21
CA ALA A 202 4.87 -8.61 14.98
C ALA A 202 4.37 -9.89 14.30
N ALA A 203 4.11 -10.95 15.08
CA ALA A 203 3.54 -12.19 14.55
C ALA A 203 2.15 -11.98 13.95
N ILE A 204 1.28 -11.22 14.61
CA ILE A 204 -0.06 -10.86 14.09
C ILE A 204 0.06 -10.13 12.74
N ILE A 205 0.91 -9.13 12.66
CA ILE A 205 1.09 -8.31 11.45
C ILE A 205 1.67 -9.14 10.31
N VAL A 206 2.76 -9.87 10.57
CA VAL A 206 3.44 -10.68 9.54
C VAL A 206 2.52 -11.78 9.02
N THR A 207 1.86 -12.52 9.91
CA THR A 207 0.94 -13.59 9.49
C THR A 207 -0.24 -13.05 8.70
N SER A 208 -0.83 -11.92 9.11
CA SER A 208 -1.92 -11.29 8.37
C SER A 208 -1.51 -10.89 6.96
N ILE A 209 -0.37 -10.23 6.80
CA ILE A 209 0.14 -9.79 5.49
C ILE A 209 0.49 -10.99 4.62
N VAL A 210 1.26 -11.96 5.15
CA VAL A 210 1.69 -13.13 4.37
C VAL A 210 0.50 -13.96 3.90
N ILE A 211 -0.46 -14.23 4.79
CA ILE A 211 -1.66 -14.99 4.41
C ILE A 211 -2.47 -14.21 3.36
N SER A 212 -2.64 -12.89 3.51
CA SER A 212 -3.36 -12.08 2.52
C SER A 212 -2.67 -12.08 1.14
N LEU A 213 -1.34 -12.01 1.10
CA LEU A 213 -0.57 -12.10 -0.15
C LEU A 213 -0.68 -13.48 -0.81
N LEU A 214 -0.74 -14.57 0.00
CA LEU A 214 -0.99 -15.92 -0.52
C LEU A 214 -2.38 -16.05 -1.15
N PHE A 215 -3.41 -15.46 -0.55
CA PHE A 215 -4.75 -15.44 -1.14
C PHE A 215 -4.83 -14.67 -2.46
N ALA A 216 -3.92 -13.72 -2.67
CA ALA A 216 -3.82 -12.97 -3.91
C ALA A 216 -2.86 -13.60 -4.94
N ASP A 217 -2.45 -14.86 -4.76
CA ASP A 217 -1.46 -15.54 -5.62
C ASP A 217 -0.19 -14.70 -5.90
N ALA A 218 0.18 -13.85 -4.95
CA ALA A 218 1.36 -13.02 -5.08
C ALA A 218 2.63 -13.86 -4.92
N ALA A 219 3.60 -13.69 -5.82
CA ALA A 219 4.87 -14.37 -5.73
C ALA A 219 5.63 -13.96 -4.47
N ILE A 220 5.81 -14.90 -3.54
CA ILE A 220 6.60 -14.69 -2.32
C ILE A 220 8.08 -14.81 -2.68
N GLY A 221 8.75 -13.67 -2.80
CA GLY A 221 10.17 -13.57 -3.11
C GLY A 221 10.90 -12.59 -2.19
N GLY A 222 12.13 -12.25 -2.53
CA GLY A 222 12.97 -11.32 -1.77
C GLY A 222 12.33 -9.95 -1.55
N GLU A 223 11.49 -9.48 -2.47
CA GLU A 223 10.78 -8.19 -2.35
C GLU A 223 9.74 -8.20 -1.22
N VAL A 224 9.03 -9.33 -1.03
CA VAL A 224 8.12 -9.51 0.11
C VAL A 224 8.90 -9.49 1.42
N GLY A 225 10.09 -10.09 1.46
CA GLY A 225 10.98 -10.02 2.63
C GLY A 225 11.38 -8.58 2.98
N LYS A 226 11.71 -7.75 1.99
CA LYS A 226 12.02 -6.32 2.19
C LYS A 226 10.80 -5.55 2.71
N LEU A 227 9.62 -5.81 2.14
CA LEU A 227 8.36 -5.24 2.61
C LEU A 227 8.12 -5.56 4.09
N LEU A 228 8.21 -6.85 4.46
CA LEU A 228 8.00 -7.28 5.84
C LEU A 228 9.01 -6.64 6.80
N LEU A 229 10.27 -6.52 6.39
CA LEU A 229 11.29 -5.83 7.19
C LEU A 229 10.92 -4.35 7.41
N LEU A 230 10.47 -3.65 6.36
CA LEU A 230 10.04 -2.27 6.43
C LEU A 230 8.83 -2.12 7.37
N VAL A 231 7.83 -2.99 7.23
CA VAL A 231 6.63 -3.00 8.08
C VAL A 231 7.00 -3.27 9.54
N LEU A 232 7.91 -4.20 9.80
CA LEU A 232 8.40 -4.49 11.16
C LEU A 232 9.18 -3.30 11.75
N ALA A 233 10.02 -2.64 10.96
CA ALA A 233 10.73 -1.44 11.40
C ALA A 233 9.75 -0.30 11.75
N TYR A 234 8.71 -0.10 10.93
CA TYR A 234 7.65 0.86 11.18
C TYR A 234 6.80 0.51 12.42
N THR A 235 6.49 -0.77 12.60
CA THR A 235 5.83 -1.30 13.82
C THR A 235 6.68 -1.03 15.05
N PHE A 236 7.99 -1.26 14.97
CA PHE A 236 8.93 -1.01 16.06
C PHE A 236 9.00 0.48 16.42
N PHE A 237 9.00 1.37 15.43
CA PHE A 237 8.92 2.81 15.66
C PHE A 237 7.68 3.19 16.47
N TRP A 238 6.49 2.78 16.04
CA TRP A 238 5.24 3.10 16.73
C TRP A 238 5.15 2.46 18.12
N PHE A 239 5.66 1.24 18.26
CA PHE A 239 5.74 0.58 19.56
C PHE A 239 6.66 1.33 20.53
N SER A 240 7.78 1.88 20.02
CA SER A 240 8.70 2.70 20.82
C SER A 240 8.05 4.03 21.25
N VAL A 241 7.30 4.67 20.35
CA VAL A 241 6.49 5.86 20.68
C VAL A 241 5.46 5.54 21.78
N ALA A 242 4.75 4.42 21.64
CA ALA A 242 3.80 3.98 22.66
C ALA A 242 4.47 3.70 24.00
N PHE A 243 5.63 3.08 23.99
CA PHE A 243 6.42 2.86 25.21
C PHE A 243 6.83 4.17 25.88
N LEU A 244 7.35 5.15 25.11
CA LEU A 244 7.72 6.47 25.64
C LEU A 244 6.53 7.16 26.30
N VAL A 245 5.38 7.19 25.65
CA VAL A 245 4.18 7.81 26.24
C VAL A 245 3.76 7.09 27.54
N ASN A 246 3.85 5.76 27.59
CA ASN A 246 3.54 4.98 28.79
C ASN A 246 4.50 5.23 29.96
N LEU A 247 5.76 5.61 29.70
CA LEU A 247 6.72 5.95 30.76
C LEU A 247 6.28 7.20 31.52
N PHE A 248 5.82 8.22 30.79
CA PHE A 248 5.44 9.54 31.36
C PHE A 248 3.95 9.58 31.76
N GLY A 249 3.12 8.76 31.16
CA GLY A 249 1.69 8.78 31.35
C GLY A 249 1.24 8.26 32.71
N ALA A 250 0.21 8.90 33.27
CA ALA A 250 -0.33 8.59 34.58
C ALA A 250 -1.39 7.49 34.54
N SER A 251 -2.23 7.47 33.48
CA SER A 251 -3.33 6.52 33.32
C SER A 251 -3.45 6.00 31.89
N SER A 252 -4.12 4.86 31.75
CA SER A 252 -4.37 4.23 30.45
C SER A 252 -5.18 5.13 29.51
N GLY A 253 -6.18 5.84 30.04
CA GLY A 253 -6.98 6.79 29.27
C GLY A 253 -6.17 7.98 28.75
N THR A 254 -5.33 8.58 29.60
CA THR A 254 -4.45 9.69 29.19
C THR A 254 -3.45 9.24 28.14
N ASN A 255 -2.88 8.04 28.29
CA ASN A 255 -1.96 7.48 27.30
C ASN A 255 -2.63 7.26 25.94
N ALA A 256 -3.85 6.74 25.92
CA ALA A 256 -4.62 6.52 24.70
C ALA A 256 -4.85 7.86 23.95
N ILE A 257 -5.29 8.91 24.65
CA ILE A 257 -5.50 10.24 24.06
C ILE A 257 -4.19 10.82 23.53
N ALA A 258 -3.11 10.76 24.32
CA ALA A 258 -1.81 11.25 23.91
C ALA A 258 -1.28 10.53 22.65
N LEU A 259 -1.39 9.21 22.61
CA LEU A 259 -0.96 8.39 21.48
C LEU A 259 -1.75 8.69 20.20
N VAL A 260 -3.08 8.80 20.29
CA VAL A 260 -3.93 9.17 19.15
C VAL A 260 -3.58 10.59 18.69
N SER A 261 -3.32 11.54 19.60
CA SER A 261 -2.90 12.89 19.23
C SER A 261 -1.56 12.89 18.50
N VAL A 262 -0.57 12.12 18.96
CA VAL A 262 0.71 11.94 18.27
C VAL A 262 0.51 11.35 16.89
N TRP A 263 -0.35 10.33 16.74
CA TRP A 263 -0.67 9.73 15.46
C TRP A 263 -1.30 10.75 14.50
N VAL A 264 -2.30 11.52 14.92
CA VAL A 264 -2.92 12.57 14.10
C VAL A 264 -1.86 13.57 13.61
N VAL A 265 -0.98 14.02 14.51
CA VAL A 265 0.08 14.98 14.15
C VAL A 265 1.05 14.38 13.13
N LEU A 266 1.59 13.19 13.39
CA LEU A 266 2.64 12.61 12.55
C LEU A 266 2.12 12.07 11.22
N VAL A 267 0.93 11.47 11.20
CA VAL A 267 0.41 10.76 10.01
C VAL A 267 -0.49 11.66 9.15
N LEU A 268 -1.24 12.58 9.76
CA LEU A 268 -2.18 13.42 9.03
C LEU A 268 -1.71 14.86 8.88
N LEU A 269 -1.33 15.53 10.00
CA LEU A 269 -1.04 16.96 9.95
C LEU A 269 0.30 17.27 9.29
N ILE A 270 1.38 16.58 9.64
CA ILE A 270 2.72 16.85 9.09
C ILE A 270 2.74 16.61 7.57
N PRO A 271 2.29 15.48 7.00
CA PRO A 271 2.27 15.29 5.56
C PRO A 271 1.39 16.32 4.83
N SER A 272 0.21 16.66 5.40
CA SER A 272 -0.69 17.67 4.82
C SER A 272 -0.04 19.06 4.80
N PHE A 273 0.63 19.43 5.88
CA PHE A 273 1.34 20.71 5.98
C PHE A 273 2.50 20.80 4.99
N ILE A 274 3.29 19.72 4.86
CA ILE A 274 4.40 19.64 3.90
C ILE A 274 3.86 19.77 2.47
N SER A 275 2.81 19.02 2.14
CA SER A 275 2.18 19.06 0.81
C SER A 275 1.67 20.45 0.48
N GLN A 276 0.94 21.09 1.41
CA GLN A 276 0.43 22.45 1.21
C GLN A 276 1.56 23.48 1.08
N SER A 277 2.63 23.34 1.87
CA SER A 277 3.79 24.24 1.78
C SER A 277 4.52 24.07 0.45
N ALA A 278 4.67 22.84 -0.03
CA ALA A 278 5.28 22.56 -1.32
C ALA A 278 4.48 23.18 -2.48
N THR A 279 3.15 23.01 -2.50
CA THR A 279 2.28 23.61 -3.54
C THR A 279 2.26 25.14 -3.51
N THR A 280 2.43 25.74 -2.32
CA THR A 280 2.48 27.20 -2.17
C THR A 280 3.82 27.77 -2.61
N LEU A 281 4.92 27.10 -2.30
CA LEU A 281 6.29 27.54 -2.63
C LEU A 281 6.66 27.26 -4.10
N TYR A 282 6.19 26.15 -4.64
CA TYR A 282 6.45 25.71 -6.00
C TYR A 282 5.13 25.77 -6.80
N GLN A 283 4.72 27.00 -7.17
CA GLN A 283 3.63 27.15 -8.13
C GLN A 283 4.10 26.58 -9.47
N VAL A 284 3.58 25.41 -9.81
CA VAL A 284 3.75 24.85 -11.16
C VAL A 284 2.89 25.70 -12.10
N PRO A 285 3.48 26.31 -13.14
CA PRO A 285 2.77 27.14 -14.10
C PRO A 285 1.70 26.36 -14.89
#